data_c52bb038de270d813cbec04a8d736b56
#
_entry.id   c52bb038de270d813cbec04a8d736b56
#
_cell.length_a   1.000
_cell.length_b   1.000
_cell.length_c   1.000
_cell.angle_alpha   90.00
_cell.angle_beta   90.00
_cell.angle_gamma   90.00
#
_symmetry.space_group_name_H-M   'P 1'
#
loop_
_entity.id
_entity.type
_entity.pdbx_description
1 polymer ?
#
loop_
_entity_poly.entity_id
_entity_poly.type
_entity_poly.pdbx_seq_one_letter_code
_entity_poly.pdbx_strand_id
1 'polypeptide(L)'
;MIKNYFKIAWRNLVRNKVSSIINISGLAIGLACVLLISMYVADELSYDRFFKDANRIYRVNIDGKMGNNQFVVGHTGPPVGAALQNNFPQVESYTRMYLPGDEIIHFENNGQKSSVTEKGLLAVDSNFLKFFNFPLVAGDASTCLNGINSVVLTQKAAKKYFGDASPIGKTLVFDEYKTPFTVTAVLKDIPKQSSLQFELLQNTASIPPVKRFAWSWVWLQMATYIKLTPDAAADPKLSILVILREIQIGMGRLKTGSL
;
A
#
# COMPACT_ATOMS: atom_id res chain seq x y z
N MET A 1 -32.12 2.94 -50.19
CA MET A 1 -33.00 3.50 -49.15
C MET A 1 -32.20 4.24 -48.08
N ILE A 2 -31.19 3.68 -47.42
CA ILE A 2 -30.38 4.30 -46.36
C ILE A 2 -29.79 5.66 -46.77
N LYS A 3 -29.25 5.79 -47.99
CA LYS A 3 -28.62 7.02 -48.52
C LYS A 3 -29.63 8.21 -48.57
N ASN A 4 -30.90 7.95 -48.80
CA ASN A 4 -31.94 8.97 -48.81
C ASN A 4 -32.31 9.42 -47.38
N TYR A 5 -32.39 8.50 -46.41
CA TYR A 5 -32.61 8.86 -45.01
C TYR A 5 -31.49 9.75 -44.47
N PHE A 6 -30.22 9.43 -44.79
CA PHE A 6 -29.08 10.26 -44.38
C PHE A 6 -29.15 11.66 -44.98
N LYS A 7 -29.53 11.82 -46.25
CA LYS A 7 -29.68 13.09 -46.93
C LYS A 7 -30.83 13.94 -46.33
N ILE A 8 -31.97 13.31 -45.97
CA ILE A 8 -33.07 13.99 -45.33
C ILE A 8 -32.70 14.43 -43.89
N ALA A 9 -32.04 13.56 -43.11
CA ALA A 9 -31.60 13.87 -41.76
C ALA A 9 -30.62 15.05 -41.77
N TRP A 10 -29.62 15.03 -42.65
CA TRP A 10 -28.66 16.12 -42.81
C TRP A 10 -29.33 17.44 -43.15
N ARG A 11 -30.30 17.42 -44.10
CA ARG A 11 -31.03 18.63 -44.48
C ARG A 11 -31.86 19.19 -43.32
N ASN A 12 -32.48 18.34 -42.49
CA ASN A 12 -33.20 18.75 -41.30
C ASN A 12 -32.30 19.36 -40.23
N LEU A 13 -31.11 18.79 -40.00
CA LEU A 13 -30.11 19.34 -39.06
C LEU A 13 -29.68 20.74 -39.48
N VAL A 14 -29.40 20.94 -40.78
CA VAL A 14 -28.95 22.23 -41.32
C VAL A 14 -30.07 23.25 -41.37
N ARG A 15 -31.34 22.83 -41.54
CA ARG A 15 -32.50 23.72 -41.56
C ARG A 15 -32.90 24.23 -40.16
N ASN A 16 -32.79 23.36 -39.13
CA ASN A 16 -33.16 23.69 -37.75
C ASN A 16 -31.90 23.88 -36.89
N LYS A 17 -31.02 24.82 -37.26
CA LYS A 17 -29.67 25.01 -36.68
C LYS A 17 -29.68 25.11 -35.17
N VAL A 18 -30.53 25.95 -34.58
CA VAL A 18 -30.53 26.20 -33.13
C VAL A 18 -30.87 24.94 -32.34
N SER A 19 -31.98 24.28 -32.72
CA SER A 19 -32.38 23.03 -32.06
C SER A 19 -31.35 21.91 -32.26
N SER A 20 -30.77 21.82 -33.45
CA SER A 20 -29.72 20.82 -33.74
C SER A 20 -28.44 21.05 -32.93
N ILE A 21 -28.02 22.33 -32.78
CA ILE A 21 -26.83 22.66 -31.96
C ILE A 21 -27.08 22.32 -30.49
N ILE A 22 -28.27 22.67 -29.95
CA ILE A 22 -28.63 22.36 -28.56
C ILE A 22 -28.62 20.87 -28.32
N ASN A 23 -29.25 20.09 -29.20
CA ASN A 23 -29.34 18.63 -29.06
C ASN A 23 -27.96 17.95 -29.23
N ILE A 24 -27.17 18.37 -30.22
CA ILE A 24 -25.80 17.81 -30.43
C ILE A 24 -24.89 18.17 -29.28
N SER A 25 -24.89 19.41 -28.80
CA SER A 25 -24.06 19.82 -27.68
C SER A 25 -24.49 19.15 -26.38
N GLY A 26 -25.79 19.02 -26.13
CA GLY A 26 -26.31 18.28 -24.97
C GLY A 26 -25.88 16.81 -25.00
N LEU A 27 -26.00 16.14 -26.16
CA LEU A 27 -25.54 14.76 -26.32
C LEU A 27 -24.04 14.64 -26.20
N ALA A 28 -23.27 15.57 -26.78
CA ALA A 28 -21.82 15.57 -26.70
C ALA A 28 -21.32 15.74 -25.25
N ILE A 29 -21.92 16.69 -24.50
CA ILE A 29 -21.60 16.90 -23.08
C ILE A 29 -21.98 15.65 -22.27
N GLY A 30 -23.17 15.10 -22.47
CA GLY A 30 -23.61 13.89 -21.77
C GLY A 30 -22.68 12.70 -22.04
N LEU A 31 -22.28 12.49 -23.29
CA LEU A 31 -21.34 11.43 -23.66
C LEU A 31 -19.94 11.66 -23.06
N ALA A 32 -19.46 12.91 -23.08
CA ALA A 32 -18.18 13.25 -22.46
C ALA A 32 -18.19 12.98 -20.94
N CYS A 33 -19.26 13.33 -20.24
CA CYS A 33 -19.41 13.03 -18.82
C CYS A 33 -19.41 11.50 -18.55
N VAL A 34 -20.15 10.74 -19.34
CA VAL A 34 -20.19 9.25 -19.20
C VAL A 34 -18.82 8.65 -19.45
N LEU A 35 -18.08 9.09 -20.46
CA LEU A 35 -16.73 8.60 -20.75
C LEU A 35 -15.76 8.94 -19.62
N LEU A 36 -15.77 10.17 -19.10
CA LEU A 36 -14.91 10.57 -17.98
C LEU A 36 -15.20 9.76 -16.72
N ILE A 37 -16.48 9.59 -16.38
CA ILE A 37 -16.87 8.77 -15.22
C ILE A 37 -16.44 7.32 -15.43
N SER A 38 -16.65 6.76 -16.62
CA SER A 38 -16.27 5.38 -16.93
C SER A 38 -14.74 5.18 -16.84
N MET A 39 -13.95 6.14 -17.33
CA MET A 39 -12.50 6.11 -17.20
C MET A 39 -12.06 6.20 -15.73
N TYR A 40 -12.66 7.09 -14.94
CA TYR A 40 -12.39 7.21 -13.52
C TYR A 40 -12.71 5.91 -12.75
N VAL A 41 -13.89 5.35 -12.99
CA VAL A 41 -14.32 4.08 -12.36
C VAL A 41 -13.38 2.92 -12.78
N ALA A 42 -12.98 2.87 -14.05
CA ALA A 42 -12.06 1.85 -14.53
C ALA A 42 -10.67 1.98 -13.88
N ASP A 43 -10.16 3.20 -13.70
CA ASP A 43 -8.90 3.45 -13.00
C ASP A 43 -9.01 3.06 -11.53
N GLU A 44 -10.05 3.48 -10.81
CA GLU A 44 -10.29 3.15 -9.41
C GLU A 44 -10.42 1.64 -9.18
N LEU A 45 -11.13 0.93 -10.04
CA LEU A 45 -11.27 -0.52 -9.99
C LEU A 45 -9.99 -1.28 -10.39
N SER A 46 -8.98 -0.61 -10.92
CA SER A 46 -7.70 -1.21 -11.31
C SER A 46 -6.70 -1.28 -10.15
N TYR A 47 -6.95 -0.53 -9.06
CA TYR A 47 -6.04 -0.47 -7.92
C TYR A 47 -5.81 -1.84 -7.28
N ASP A 48 -4.54 -2.09 -6.93
CA ASP A 48 -4.05 -3.28 -6.21
C ASP A 48 -4.35 -4.65 -6.87
N ARG A 49 -4.90 -4.67 -8.09
CA ARG A 49 -5.21 -5.92 -8.82
C ARG A 49 -3.97 -6.71 -9.24
N PHE A 50 -2.80 -6.11 -9.24
CA PHE A 50 -1.55 -6.78 -9.58
C PHE A 50 -1.03 -7.69 -8.45
N PHE A 51 -1.55 -7.55 -7.22
CA PHE A 51 -1.24 -8.48 -6.15
C PHE A 51 -1.91 -9.83 -6.38
N LYS A 52 -1.12 -10.89 -6.40
CA LYS A 52 -1.59 -12.26 -6.73
C LYS A 52 -2.74 -12.74 -5.84
N ASP A 53 -2.71 -12.36 -4.56
CA ASP A 53 -3.68 -12.80 -3.54
C ASP A 53 -4.53 -11.62 -3.01
N ALA A 54 -4.76 -10.57 -3.82
CA ALA A 54 -5.45 -9.35 -3.38
C ALA A 54 -6.80 -9.62 -2.69
N ASN A 55 -7.55 -10.61 -3.18
CA ASN A 55 -8.85 -11.01 -2.63
C ASN A 55 -8.78 -11.71 -1.26
N ARG A 56 -7.58 -12.07 -0.78
CA ARG A 56 -7.35 -12.72 0.52
C ARG A 56 -6.60 -11.82 1.50
N ILE A 57 -6.19 -10.63 1.06
CA ILE A 57 -5.43 -9.68 1.87
C ILE A 57 -6.37 -8.62 2.43
N TYR A 58 -6.32 -8.43 3.73
CA TYR A 58 -7.15 -7.46 4.45
C TYR A 58 -6.29 -6.58 5.34
N ARG A 59 -6.62 -5.30 5.40
CA ARG A 59 -6.03 -4.36 6.35
C ARG A 59 -6.80 -4.43 7.67
N VAL A 60 -6.07 -4.49 8.77
CA VAL A 60 -6.65 -4.53 10.11
C VAL A 60 -6.88 -3.10 10.61
N ASN A 61 -8.12 -2.76 10.90
CA ASN A 61 -8.49 -1.50 11.51
C ASN A 61 -8.88 -1.75 12.98
N ILE A 62 -8.67 -0.74 13.83
CA ILE A 62 -9.13 -0.76 15.21
C ILE A 62 -10.36 0.15 15.31
N ASP A 63 -11.48 -0.45 15.74
CA ASP A 63 -12.67 0.28 16.18
C ASP A 63 -12.63 0.40 17.71
N GLY A 64 -12.45 1.60 18.21
CA GLY A 64 -12.27 1.88 19.62
C GLY A 64 -13.25 2.90 20.13
N LYS A 65 -13.47 2.88 21.47
CA LYS A 65 -14.29 3.86 22.17
C LYS A 65 -13.47 4.49 23.29
N MET A 66 -13.37 5.81 23.30
CA MET A 66 -12.74 6.58 24.35
C MET A 66 -13.77 7.55 24.96
N GLY A 67 -14.24 7.25 26.18
CA GLY A 67 -15.37 7.95 26.76
C GLY A 67 -16.64 7.75 25.93
N ASN A 68 -17.24 8.84 25.47
CA ASN A 68 -18.43 8.81 24.60
C ASN A 68 -18.10 8.84 23.10
N ASN A 69 -16.83 9.02 22.73
CA ASN A 69 -16.40 9.12 21.33
C ASN A 69 -15.98 7.75 20.79
N GLN A 70 -16.57 7.33 19.67
CA GLN A 70 -16.14 6.18 18.90
C GLN A 70 -15.16 6.66 17.83
N PHE A 71 -14.11 5.87 17.59
CA PHE A 71 -13.12 6.16 16.55
C PHE A 71 -12.73 4.89 15.82
N VAL A 72 -12.46 5.02 14.52
CA VAL A 72 -11.89 3.95 13.69
C VAL A 72 -10.51 4.40 13.22
N VAL A 73 -9.49 3.59 13.52
CA VAL A 73 -8.10 3.87 13.13
C VAL A 73 -7.57 2.74 12.27
N GLY A 74 -6.98 3.09 11.13
CA GLY A 74 -6.34 2.14 10.21
C GLY A 74 -4.95 1.68 10.66
N HIS A 75 -4.57 1.93 11.92
CA HIS A 75 -3.29 1.54 12.49
C HIS A 75 -3.51 0.71 13.76
N THR A 76 -2.58 -0.19 14.02
CA THR A 76 -2.63 -1.13 15.14
C THR A 76 -1.37 -1.03 16.00
N GLY A 77 -1.41 -1.64 17.18
CA GLY A 77 -0.20 -1.89 17.96
C GLY A 77 0.64 -3.03 17.35
N PRO A 78 1.96 -3.04 17.57
CA PRO A 78 2.87 -4.04 17.03
C PRO A 78 2.49 -5.51 17.32
N PRO A 79 1.90 -5.89 18.48
CA PRO A 79 1.56 -7.29 18.77
C PRO A 79 0.36 -7.83 17.99
N VAL A 80 -0.48 -6.95 17.41
CA VAL A 80 -1.79 -7.33 16.83
C VAL A 80 -1.65 -8.38 15.72
N GLY A 81 -0.72 -8.20 14.78
CA GLY A 81 -0.53 -9.14 13.68
C GLY A 81 -0.20 -10.55 14.15
N ALA A 82 0.76 -10.69 15.07
CA ALA A 82 1.14 -11.97 15.66
C ALA A 82 -0.01 -12.60 16.45
N ALA A 83 -0.74 -11.80 17.23
CA ALA A 83 -1.88 -12.29 18.00
C ALA A 83 -3.00 -12.82 17.08
N LEU A 84 -3.27 -12.14 15.97
CA LEU A 84 -4.25 -12.61 14.99
C LEU A 84 -3.84 -13.95 14.39
N GLN A 85 -2.61 -14.09 13.94
CA GLN A 85 -2.13 -15.35 13.36
C GLN A 85 -2.13 -16.50 14.36
N ASN A 86 -1.76 -16.23 15.62
CA ASN A 86 -1.68 -17.29 16.66
C ASN A 86 -3.05 -17.75 17.18
N ASN A 87 -4.05 -16.89 17.18
CA ASN A 87 -5.35 -17.18 17.78
C ASN A 87 -6.44 -17.53 16.75
N PHE A 88 -6.22 -17.23 15.46
CA PHE A 88 -7.21 -17.46 14.41
C PHE A 88 -6.64 -18.33 13.29
N PRO A 89 -7.06 -19.61 13.19
CA PRO A 89 -6.60 -20.53 12.13
C PRO A 89 -6.89 -20.04 10.72
N GLN A 90 -7.84 -19.11 10.56
CA GLN A 90 -8.20 -18.47 9.29
C GLN A 90 -7.11 -17.51 8.79
N VAL A 91 -6.22 -17.04 9.67
CA VAL A 91 -5.12 -16.12 9.32
C VAL A 91 -3.89 -16.93 8.93
N GLU A 92 -3.64 -17.05 7.64
CA GLU A 92 -2.49 -17.75 7.08
C GLU A 92 -1.17 -17.06 7.45
N SER A 93 -1.14 -15.74 7.32
CA SER A 93 0.04 -14.92 7.59
C SER A 93 -0.33 -13.46 7.83
N TYR A 94 0.60 -12.71 8.42
CA TYR A 94 0.48 -11.26 8.55
C TYR A 94 1.78 -10.57 8.13
N THR A 95 1.68 -9.27 7.85
CA THR A 95 2.83 -8.36 7.70
C THR A 95 2.45 -6.98 8.23
N ARG A 96 3.43 -6.27 8.75
CA ARG A 96 3.24 -4.93 9.29
C ARG A 96 4.12 -3.95 8.56
N MET A 97 3.67 -2.70 8.53
CA MET A 97 4.47 -1.59 8.06
C MET A 97 4.34 -0.39 9.00
N TYR A 98 5.41 0.39 9.04
CA TYR A 98 5.53 1.64 9.78
C TYR A 98 6.05 2.73 8.83
N LEU A 99 5.49 3.93 8.92
CA LEU A 99 5.91 5.08 8.13
C LEU A 99 6.78 5.97 9.02
N PRO A 100 8.11 5.98 8.81
CA PRO A 100 9.03 6.79 9.62
C PRO A 100 8.84 8.30 9.41
N GLY A 101 8.31 8.69 8.24
CA GLY A 101 8.24 10.07 7.80
C GLY A 101 9.33 10.40 6.79
N ASP A 102 9.56 11.70 6.60
CA ASP A 102 10.61 12.20 5.70
C ASP A 102 11.99 12.01 6.37
N GLU A 103 12.97 11.51 5.60
CA GLU A 103 14.31 11.17 6.08
C GLU A 103 15.39 11.76 5.18
N ILE A 104 16.47 12.23 5.78
CA ILE A 104 17.66 12.64 5.02
C ILE A 104 18.58 11.44 4.86
N ILE A 105 18.85 11.09 3.61
CA ILE A 105 19.69 9.95 3.25
C ILE A 105 20.99 10.47 2.64
N HIS A 106 22.11 10.07 3.23
CA HIS A 106 23.45 10.32 2.72
C HIS A 106 23.95 9.11 1.95
N PHE A 107 24.55 9.34 0.81
CA PHE A 107 25.11 8.30 -0.06
C PHE A 107 26.35 8.79 -0.78
N GLU A 108 27.14 7.87 -1.27
CA GLU A 108 28.32 8.15 -2.09
C GLU A 108 28.15 7.52 -3.47
N ASN A 109 28.34 8.35 -4.49
CA ASN A 109 28.33 7.91 -5.88
C ASN A 109 29.59 8.47 -6.58
N ASN A 110 30.40 7.57 -7.17
CA ASN A 110 31.63 7.92 -7.86
C ASN A 110 32.61 8.77 -7.01
N GLY A 111 32.71 8.49 -5.71
CA GLY A 111 33.56 9.24 -4.77
C GLY A 111 32.98 10.58 -4.32
N GLN A 112 31.82 10.97 -4.82
CA GLN A 112 31.13 12.20 -4.44
C GLN A 112 30.04 11.90 -3.40
N LYS A 113 30.13 12.55 -2.23
CA LYS A 113 29.11 12.47 -1.18
C LYS A 113 27.95 13.41 -1.50
N SER A 114 26.76 12.92 -1.39
CA SER A 114 25.52 13.64 -1.63
C SER A 114 24.47 13.30 -0.57
N SER A 115 23.46 14.15 -0.41
CA SER A 115 22.31 13.87 0.47
C SER A 115 21.03 14.28 -0.21
N VAL A 116 19.95 13.57 0.15
CA VAL A 116 18.62 13.83 -0.40
C VAL A 116 17.58 13.60 0.68
N THR A 117 16.54 14.42 0.73
CA THR A 117 15.36 14.15 1.55
C THR A 117 14.47 13.13 0.83
N GLU A 118 14.25 12.00 1.47
CA GLU A 118 13.41 10.92 0.96
C GLU A 118 12.05 10.89 1.67
N LYS A 119 10.99 10.85 0.88
CA LYS A 119 9.60 10.81 1.36
C LYS A 119 8.93 9.43 1.20
N GLY A 120 9.51 8.61 0.34
CA GLY A 120 9.00 7.29 0.01
C GLY A 120 9.61 6.16 0.85
N LEU A 121 9.94 6.42 2.11
CA LEU A 121 10.50 5.42 3.02
C LEU A 121 9.40 4.66 3.75
N LEU A 122 9.50 3.33 3.76
CA LEU A 122 8.60 2.45 4.47
C LEU A 122 9.40 1.40 5.24
N ALA A 123 9.13 1.27 6.53
CA ALA A 123 9.68 0.19 7.34
C ALA A 123 8.69 -0.98 7.39
N VAL A 124 9.14 -2.19 7.04
CA VAL A 124 8.29 -3.35 6.84
C VAL A 124 8.85 -4.60 7.52
N ASP A 125 8.00 -5.56 7.81
CA ASP A 125 8.43 -6.88 8.29
C ASP A 125 9.19 -7.63 7.18
N SER A 126 10.09 -8.53 7.56
CA SER A 126 10.97 -9.25 6.62
C SER A 126 10.22 -10.05 5.55
N ASN A 127 8.99 -10.46 5.82
CA ASN A 127 8.14 -11.22 4.90
C ASN A 127 7.32 -10.35 3.92
N PHE A 128 7.41 -9.03 4.00
CA PHE A 128 6.57 -8.08 3.26
C PHE A 128 6.57 -8.31 1.75
N LEU A 129 7.76 -8.49 1.16
CA LEU A 129 7.88 -8.70 -0.29
C LEU A 129 7.24 -10.01 -0.74
N LYS A 130 7.38 -11.06 0.07
CA LYS A 130 6.75 -12.36 -0.19
C LYS A 130 5.24 -12.29 0.04
N PHE A 131 4.80 -11.57 1.07
CA PHE A 131 3.39 -11.42 1.41
C PHE A 131 2.59 -10.76 0.28
N PHE A 132 3.10 -9.65 -0.28
CA PHE A 132 2.48 -8.92 -1.40
C PHE A 132 2.95 -9.39 -2.78
N ASN A 133 3.93 -10.29 -2.83
CA ASN A 133 4.49 -10.81 -4.08
C ASN A 133 5.05 -9.73 -5.02
N PHE A 134 5.79 -8.76 -4.46
CA PHE A 134 6.46 -7.73 -5.24
C PHE A 134 7.58 -8.32 -6.11
N PRO A 135 7.63 -7.99 -7.42
CA PRO A 135 8.65 -8.51 -8.31
C PRO A 135 10.00 -7.83 -8.09
N LEU A 136 11.04 -8.63 -7.90
CA LEU A 136 12.43 -8.17 -7.83
C LEU A 136 13.07 -8.09 -9.22
N VAL A 137 14.00 -7.14 -9.36
CA VAL A 137 14.95 -7.05 -10.48
C VAL A 137 16.27 -7.69 -10.10
N ALA A 138 16.69 -7.53 -8.83
CA ALA A 138 17.91 -8.11 -8.29
C ALA A 138 17.75 -8.40 -6.79
N GLY A 139 18.45 -9.40 -6.28
CA GLY A 139 18.35 -9.86 -4.90
C GLY A 139 17.35 -11.03 -4.74
N ASP A 140 17.09 -11.43 -3.49
CA ASP A 140 16.19 -12.53 -3.13
C ASP A 140 15.13 -12.03 -2.13
N ALA A 141 13.84 -12.19 -2.48
CA ALA A 141 12.71 -11.73 -1.68
C ALA A 141 12.60 -12.42 -0.31
N SER A 142 13.19 -13.60 -0.15
CA SER A 142 13.14 -14.34 1.12
C SER A 142 14.19 -13.88 2.13
N THR A 143 15.25 -13.24 1.68
CA THR A 143 16.41 -12.91 2.51
C THR A 143 16.75 -11.42 2.58
N CYS A 144 16.34 -10.64 1.59
CA CYS A 144 16.79 -9.25 1.44
C CYS A 144 16.41 -8.32 2.61
N LEU A 145 15.36 -8.63 3.36
CA LEU A 145 14.94 -7.88 4.55
C LEU A 145 15.19 -8.60 5.87
N ASN A 146 15.95 -9.73 5.88
CA ASN A 146 16.24 -10.47 7.12
C ASN A 146 17.30 -9.78 7.99
N GLY A 147 18.22 -9.06 7.37
CA GLY A 147 19.28 -8.35 8.08
C GLY A 147 18.77 -7.07 8.76
N ILE A 148 19.27 -6.82 9.98
CA ILE A 148 19.22 -5.49 10.57
C ILE A 148 20.08 -4.58 9.67
N ASN A 149 19.60 -3.38 9.36
CA ASN A 149 20.24 -2.41 8.47
C ASN A 149 20.33 -2.87 7.00
N SER A 150 19.37 -3.68 6.56
CA SER A 150 19.15 -3.93 5.14
C SER A 150 18.17 -2.90 4.57
N VAL A 151 18.39 -2.48 3.33
CA VAL A 151 17.51 -1.61 2.57
C VAL A 151 17.27 -2.17 1.18
N VAL A 152 16.02 -2.11 0.74
CA VAL A 152 15.60 -2.49 -0.61
C VAL A 152 15.14 -1.23 -1.34
N LEU A 153 15.55 -1.07 -2.60
CA LEU A 153 15.26 0.10 -3.43
C LEU A 153 14.33 -0.29 -4.57
N THR A 154 13.49 0.65 -5.03
CA THR A 154 12.90 0.55 -6.36
C THR A 154 13.95 0.83 -7.45
N GLN A 155 13.69 0.46 -8.71
CA GLN A 155 14.58 0.79 -9.83
C GLN A 155 14.80 2.31 -9.93
N LYS A 156 13.74 3.09 -9.76
CA LYS A 156 13.78 4.56 -9.77
C LYS A 156 14.69 5.10 -8.67
N ALA A 157 14.55 4.59 -7.44
CA ALA A 157 15.41 4.98 -6.33
C ALA A 157 16.87 4.54 -6.55
N ALA A 158 17.11 3.32 -7.01
CA ALA A 158 18.45 2.84 -7.34
C ALA A 158 19.16 3.74 -8.36
N LYS A 159 18.44 4.14 -9.41
CA LYS A 159 18.95 5.06 -10.43
C LYS A 159 19.20 6.47 -9.86
N LYS A 160 18.32 6.95 -8.98
CA LYS A 160 18.44 8.27 -8.30
C LYS A 160 19.73 8.33 -7.46
N TYR A 161 20.06 7.29 -6.71
CA TYR A 161 21.21 7.27 -5.80
C TYR A 161 22.52 6.89 -6.50
N PHE A 162 22.48 5.94 -7.41
CA PHE A 162 23.69 5.30 -7.92
C PHE A 162 23.87 5.39 -9.44
N GLY A 163 22.92 6.03 -10.14
CA GLY A 163 22.95 6.12 -11.60
C GLY A 163 22.86 4.74 -12.25
N ASP A 164 23.79 4.46 -13.15
CA ASP A 164 23.85 3.17 -13.86
C ASP A 164 24.74 2.11 -13.16
N ALA A 165 25.33 2.47 -12.02
CA ALA A 165 26.15 1.54 -11.24
C ALA A 165 25.28 0.55 -10.45
N SER A 166 25.75 -0.70 -10.30
CA SER A 166 25.04 -1.70 -9.47
C SER A 166 24.82 -1.18 -8.06
N PRO A 167 23.58 -1.16 -7.56
CA PRO A 167 23.27 -0.68 -6.21
C PRO A 167 23.51 -1.74 -5.13
N ILE A 168 23.51 -3.04 -5.49
CA ILE A 168 23.64 -4.14 -4.51
C ILE A 168 24.98 -4.06 -3.78
N GLY A 169 24.92 -4.15 -2.45
CA GLY A 169 26.09 -4.06 -1.58
C GLY A 169 26.56 -2.64 -1.27
N LYS A 170 26.02 -1.62 -1.95
CA LYS A 170 26.29 -0.21 -1.60
C LYS A 170 25.55 0.18 -0.33
N THR A 171 26.00 1.25 0.31
CA THR A 171 25.48 1.73 1.59
C THR A 171 24.76 3.07 1.44
N LEU A 172 23.67 3.21 2.20
CA LEU A 172 22.96 4.46 2.46
C LEU A 172 23.03 4.74 3.95
N VAL A 173 23.25 5.99 4.35
CA VAL A 173 23.29 6.39 5.77
C VAL A 173 22.08 7.28 6.04
N PHE A 174 21.24 6.86 6.94
CA PHE A 174 20.05 7.60 7.37
C PHE A 174 20.44 8.57 8.48
N ASP A 175 20.02 9.82 8.37
CA ASP A 175 20.45 10.88 9.29
C ASP A 175 19.99 10.63 10.72
N GLU A 176 18.78 10.11 10.92
CA GLU A 176 18.25 9.76 12.25
C GLU A 176 19.09 8.70 12.97
N TYR A 177 19.52 7.66 12.26
CA TYR A 177 20.18 6.51 12.89
C TYR A 177 21.70 6.59 12.86
N LYS A 178 22.27 7.46 12.00
CA LYS A 178 23.74 7.58 11.76
C LYS A 178 24.42 6.24 11.43
N THR A 179 23.63 5.25 11.01
CA THR A 179 24.09 3.87 10.77
C THR A 179 23.98 3.58 9.26
N PRO A 180 25.00 2.91 8.67
CA PRO A 180 24.93 2.51 7.28
C PRO A 180 23.95 1.34 7.09
N PHE A 181 23.09 1.48 6.08
CA PHE A 181 22.20 0.43 5.60
C PHE A 181 22.73 -0.10 4.27
N THR A 182 22.80 -1.41 4.13
CA THR A 182 23.28 -2.05 2.91
C THR A 182 22.12 -2.33 1.96
N VAL A 183 22.27 -1.97 0.69
CA VAL A 183 21.31 -2.31 -0.35
C VAL A 183 21.39 -3.79 -0.66
N THR A 184 20.30 -4.51 -0.41
CA THR A 184 20.21 -5.98 -0.51
C THR A 184 19.39 -6.47 -1.69
N ALA A 185 18.49 -5.63 -2.21
CA ALA A 185 17.69 -5.97 -3.37
C ALA A 185 17.20 -4.71 -4.12
N VAL A 186 16.77 -4.94 -5.37
CA VAL A 186 16.12 -3.93 -6.20
C VAL A 186 14.77 -4.46 -6.67
N LEU A 187 13.71 -3.71 -6.40
CA LEU A 187 12.35 -3.97 -6.85
C LEU A 187 12.09 -3.33 -8.21
N LYS A 188 11.17 -3.91 -8.99
CA LYS A 188 10.52 -3.15 -10.06
C LYS A 188 9.82 -1.93 -9.48
N ASP A 189 9.71 -0.86 -10.29
CA ASP A 189 8.97 0.32 -9.87
C ASP A 189 7.51 -0.02 -9.56
N ILE A 190 6.99 0.63 -8.53
CA ILE A 190 5.64 0.40 -8.06
C ILE A 190 4.65 1.00 -9.07
N PRO A 191 3.65 0.25 -9.54
CA PRO A 191 2.62 0.77 -10.41
C PRO A 191 1.88 1.95 -9.78
N LYS A 192 1.46 2.91 -10.60
CA LYS A 192 0.68 4.06 -10.10
C LYS A 192 -0.63 3.63 -9.44
N GLN A 193 -1.22 2.54 -9.93
CA GLN A 193 -2.46 1.93 -9.41
C GLN A 193 -2.18 1.02 -8.19
N SER A 194 -1.19 1.37 -7.36
CA SER A 194 -0.97 0.72 -6.08
C SER A 194 -1.31 1.67 -4.95
N SER A 195 -2.06 1.21 -3.96
CA SER A 195 -2.29 1.93 -2.71
C SER A 195 -1.03 1.98 -1.83
N LEU A 196 -0.08 1.08 -2.08
CA LEU A 196 1.24 1.06 -1.42
C LEU A 196 2.26 1.73 -2.33
N GLN A 197 2.58 3.00 -2.06
CA GLN A 197 3.59 3.76 -2.78
C GLN A 197 4.82 3.96 -1.90
N PHE A 198 5.98 3.54 -2.39
CA PHE A 198 7.27 3.70 -1.70
C PHE A 198 8.43 3.68 -2.69
N GLU A 199 9.57 4.23 -2.29
CA GLU A 199 10.83 4.17 -3.04
C GLU A 199 11.88 3.30 -2.33
N LEU A 200 11.81 3.22 -0.98
CA LEU A 200 12.73 2.44 -0.15
C LEU A 200 11.98 1.60 0.88
N LEU A 201 12.48 0.40 1.14
CA LEU A 201 12.04 -0.44 2.23
C LEU A 201 13.18 -0.71 3.21
N GLN A 202 12.89 -0.54 4.50
CA GLN A 202 13.75 -0.95 5.62
C GLN A 202 13.08 -2.06 6.42
N ASN A 203 13.88 -2.85 7.17
CA ASN A 203 13.31 -3.79 8.11
C ASN A 203 12.79 -3.06 9.37
N THR A 204 11.56 -3.37 9.83
CA THR A 204 10.99 -2.83 11.08
C THR A 204 11.88 -3.08 12.29
N ALA A 205 12.66 -4.18 12.29
CA ALA A 205 13.64 -4.49 13.33
C ALA A 205 14.81 -3.49 13.38
N SER A 206 15.01 -2.64 12.38
CA SER A 206 16.03 -1.59 12.38
C SER A 206 15.55 -0.31 13.05
N ILE A 207 14.23 -0.14 13.22
CA ILE A 207 13.58 1.11 13.62
C ILE A 207 13.47 1.20 15.15
N PRO A 208 14.18 2.15 15.82
CA PRO A 208 14.20 2.24 17.27
C PRO A 208 12.81 2.41 17.91
N PRO A 209 11.89 3.29 17.42
CA PRO A 209 10.53 3.38 17.94
C PRO A 209 9.77 2.05 17.88
N VAL A 210 9.87 1.30 16.77
CA VAL A 210 9.19 0.00 16.63
C VAL A 210 9.71 -1.01 17.65
N LYS A 211 11.04 -1.05 17.88
CA LYS A 211 11.64 -1.90 18.93
C LYS A 211 11.17 -1.50 20.33
N ARG A 212 11.22 -0.22 20.63
CA ARG A 212 10.85 0.32 21.95
C ARG A 212 9.41 0.00 22.33
N PHE A 213 8.49 0.06 21.37
CA PHE A 213 7.07 -0.15 21.58
C PHE A 213 6.57 -1.51 21.07
N ALA A 214 7.47 -2.48 20.84
CA ALA A 214 7.12 -3.79 20.28
C ALA A 214 6.06 -4.56 21.12
N TRP A 215 5.97 -4.30 22.43
CA TRP A 215 5.02 -4.89 23.37
C TRP A 215 3.68 -4.14 23.43
N SER A 216 3.60 -2.91 22.88
CA SER A 216 2.48 -2.01 23.11
C SER A 216 1.29 -2.28 22.19
N TRP A 217 0.15 -2.56 22.78
CA TRP A 217 -1.13 -2.70 22.06
C TRP A 217 -1.76 -1.35 21.70
N VAL A 218 -1.35 -0.27 22.38
CA VAL A 218 -1.94 1.07 22.24
C VAL A 218 -1.04 2.06 21.49
N TRP A 219 0.15 1.64 21.08
CA TRP A 219 0.99 2.41 20.19
C TRP A 219 0.55 2.18 18.74
N LEU A 220 -0.51 2.90 18.34
CA LEU A 220 -1.23 2.70 17.07
C LEU A 220 -0.49 3.36 15.89
N GLN A 221 0.67 2.85 15.56
CA GLN A 221 1.53 3.39 14.48
C GLN A 221 1.80 2.37 13.37
N MET A 222 1.40 1.10 13.55
CA MET A 222 1.65 0.06 12.56
C MET A 222 0.41 -0.12 11.66
N ALA A 223 0.58 -0.10 10.34
CA ALA A 223 -0.43 -0.65 9.46
C ALA A 223 -0.22 -2.17 9.36
N THR A 224 -1.19 -2.94 9.82
CA THR A 224 -1.13 -4.40 9.82
C THR A 224 -2.02 -4.97 8.72
N TYR A 225 -1.45 -5.87 7.93
CA TYR A 225 -2.17 -6.64 6.91
C TYR A 225 -2.15 -8.11 7.27
N ILE A 226 -3.26 -8.79 7.03
CA ILE A 226 -3.41 -10.23 7.19
C ILE A 226 -3.77 -10.86 5.86
N LYS A 227 -3.31 -12.07 5.64
CA LYS A 227 -3.73 -12.93 4.53
C LYS A 227 -4.56 -14.06 5.10
N LEU A 228 -5.78 -14.23 4.59
CA LEU A 228 -6.65 -15.32 5.00
C LEU A 228 -6.35 -16.59 4.20
N THR A 229 -6.65 -17.74 4.81
CA THR A 229 -6.65 -19.03 4.10
C THR A 229 -7.66 -19.01 2.95
N PRO A 230 -7.47 -19.81 1.88
CA PRO A 230 -8.41 -19.85 0.76
C PRO A 230 -9.87 -20.11 1.18
N ASP A 231 -10.07 -21.01 2.12
CA ASP A 231 -11.41 -21.38 2.60
C ASP A 231 -12.11 -20.24 3.36
N ALA A 232 -11.34 -19.50 4.19
CA ALA A 232 -11.86 -18.34 4.92
C ALA A 232 -12.13 -17.15 4.00
N ALA A 233 -11.36 -16.97 2.93
CA ALA A 233 -11.57 -15.91 1.96
C ALA A 233 -12.79 -16.14 1.05
N ALA A 234 -13.27 -17.38 0.93
CA ALA A 234 -14.47 -17.72 0.18
C ALA A 234 -15.76 -17.19 0.84
N ASP A 235 -15.75 -16.96 2.16
CA ASP A 235 -16.86 -16.33 2.90
C ASP A 235 -16.37 -15.08 3.68
N PRO A 236 -16.16 -13.95 2.97
CA PRO A 236 -15.59 -12.76 3.58
C PRO A 236 -16.46 -12.14 4.68
N LYS A 237 -17.77 -12.34 4.65
CA LYS A 237 -18.66 -11.76 5.67
C LYS A 237 -18.52 -12.46 7.02
N LEU A 238 -18.39 -13.78 7.02
CA LEU A 238 -18.26 -14.56 8.24
C LEU A 238 -16.86 -14.40 8.85
N SER A 239 -15.81 -14.44 8.03
CA SER A 239 -14.42 -14.33 8.48
C SER A 239 -14.08 -12.96 9.05
N ILE A 240 -14.50 -11.86 8.40
CA ILE A 240 -14.25 -10.49 8.89
C ILE A 240 -15.02 -10.20 10.17
N LEU A 241 -16.30 -10.59 10.26
CA LEU A 241 -17.12 -10.38 11.46
C LEU A 241 -16.60 -11.16 12.66
N VAL A 242 -16.13 -12.40 12.49
CA VAL A 242 -15.56 -13.21 13.58
C VAL A 242 -14.25 -12.58 14.06
N ILE A 243 -13.35 -12.22 13.17
CA ILE A 243 -12.07 -11.59 13.52
C ILE A 243 -12.30 -10.25 14.24
N LEU A 244 -13.18 -9.37 13.74
CA LEU A 244 -13.49 -8.09 14.36
C LEU A 244 -14.18 -8.24 15.72
N ARG A 245 -15.12 -9.20 15.86
CA ARG A 245 -15.83 -9.45 17.11
C ARG A 245 -14.90 -9.94 18.21
N GLU A 246 -13.96 -10.82 17.91
CA GLU A 246 -13.03 -11.34 18.90
C GLU A 246 -11.90 -10.38 19.25
N ILE A 247 -11.49 -9.48 18.33
CA ILE A 247 -10.61 -8.36 18.65
C ILE A 247 -11.30 -7.41 19.67
N GLN A 248 -12.58 -7.11 19.51
CA GLN A 248 -13.34 -6.34 20.49
C GLN A 248 -13.41 -7.02 21.85
N ILE A 249 -13.62 -8.33 21.91
CA ILE A 249 -13.62 -9.11 23.15
C ILE A 249 -12.23 -9.12 23.80
N GLY A 250 -11.18 -9.29 23.02
CA GLY A 250 -9.78 -9.23 23.48
C GLY A 250 -9.42 -7.89 24.11
N MET A 251 -9.79 -6.79 23.48
CA MET A 251 -9.59 -5.44 24.04
C MET A 251 -10.48 -5.15 25.27
N GLY A 252 -11.68 -5.71 25.30
CA GLY A 252 -12.57 -5.65 26.47
C GLY A 252 -12.01 -6.39 27.68
N ARG A 253 -11.37 -7.54 27.50
CA ARG A 253 -10.69 -8.29 28.57
C ARG A 253 -9.44 -7.60 29.09
N LEU A 254 -8.71 -6.88 28.24
CA LEU A 254 -7.54 -6.08 28.69
C LEU A 254 -7.94 -4.90 29.56
N LYS A 255 -9.18 -4.39 29.48
CA LYS A 255 -9.71 -3.36 30.39
C LYS A 255 -10.11 -3.88 31.77
N THR A 256 -10.36 -5.18 31.91
CA THR A 256 -10.80 -5.79 33.17
C THR A 256 -9.70 -6.56 33.91
N GLY A 257 -8.51 -6.63 33.35
CA GLY A 257 -7.36 -7.37 33.91
C GLY A 257 -6.28 -6.52 34.58
N SER A 258 -6.55 -5.24 34.86
CA SER A 258 -5.62 -4.38 35.60
C SER A 258 -6.38 -3.66 36.73
N LEU A 259 -6.55 -4.34 37.83
CA LEU A 259 -6.62 -3.81 39.21
C LEU A 259 -6.00 -4.84 40.12
#